data_c914505ea999ed1897d0e84c84fae07d
#
_entry.id   c914505ea999ed1897d0e84c84fae07d
#
_cell.length_a   1.000
_cell.length_b   1.000
_cell.length_c   1.000
_cell.angle_alpha   90.00
_cell.angle_beta   90.00
_cell.angle_gamma   90.00
#
_symmetry.space_group_name_H-M   'P 1'
#
loop_
_entity.id
_entity.type
_entity.pdbx_description
1 polymer ?
#
loop_
_entity_poly.entity_id
_entity_poly.type
_entity_poly.pdbx_seq_one_letter_code
_entity_poly.pdbx_strand_id
1 'polypeptide(L)'
;MTCRKCKHEFCWMCMGLWSEHGTSWYNCNRFEEKSGSEARDAQTKSRVSLERYLHCYNRYANHEQSAKLDKDIYQKTESKMIKLQTASGMSWIEVQYLNAASQALQTCRQTLKWTYAFAFYLA
;
A
#
# COMPACT_ATOMS: atom_id res chain seq x y z
N MET A 1 -7.52 5.67 6.51
CA MET A 1 -8.20 6.29 5.33
C MET A 1 -9.63 5.81 5.24
N THR A 2 -10.49 6.63 4.72
CA THR A 2 -11.91 6.30 4.54
C THR A 2 -12.28 6.33 3.07
N CYS A 3 -12.90 5.27 2.57
CA CYS A 3 -13.39 5.20 1.19
C CYS A 3 -14.58 6.16 1.01
N ARG A 4 -14.52 7.02 0.00
CA ARG A 4 -15.59 8.00 -0.27
C ARG A 4 -16.90 7.36 -0.72
N LYS A 5 -16.83 6.18 -1.36
CA LYS A 5 -18.02 5.50 -1.88
C LYS A 5 -18.74 4.69 -0.81
N CYS A 6 -18.04 3.79 -0.14
CA CYS A 6 -18.66 2.83 0.80
C CYS A 6 -18.38 3.15 2.26
N LYS A 7 -17.64 4.23 2.56
CA LYS A 7 -17.27 4.65 3.92
C LYS A 7 -16.45 3.62 4.70
N HIS A 8 -15.87 2.64 4.02
CA HIS A 8 -15.00 1.65 4.64
C HIS A 8 -13.71 2.32 5.16
N GLU A 9 -13.42 2.08 6.42
CA GLU A 9 -12.20 2.57 7.05
C GLU A 9 -11.11 1.51 6.99
N PHE A 10 -9.96 1.87 6.45
CA PHE A 10 -8.84 0.95 6.29
C PHE A 10 -7.50 1.64 6.55
N CYS A 11 -6.49 0.84 6.88
CA CYS A 11 -5.12 1.31 7.00
C CYS A 11 -4.42 1.29 5.64
N TRP A 12 -3.88 2.42 5.22
CA TRP A 12 -3.19 2.54 3.94
C TRP A 12 -1.89 1.74 3.88
N MET A 13 -1.26 1.53 5.02
CA MET A 13 0.02 0.80 5.10
C MET A 13 -0.15 -0.71 4.99
N CYS A 14 -1.08 -1.29 5.74
CA CYS A 14 -1.30 -2.74 5.77
C CYS A 14 -2.55 -3.19 5.01
N MET A 15 -3.40 -2.27 4.58
CA MET A 15 -4.65 -2.51 3.87
C MET A 15 -5.70 -3.28 4.68
N GLY A 16 -5.45 -3.47 5.98
CA GLY A 16 -6.40 -4.09 6.89
C GLY A 16 -7.44 -3.14 7.43
N LEU A 17 -8.41 -3.67 8.18
CA LEU A 17 -9.45 -2.86 8.81
C LEU A 17 -8.83 -1.91 9.83
N TRP A 18 -9.24 -0.65 9.79
CA TRP A 18 -8.77 0.36 10.73
C TRP A 18 -9.17 0.04 12.17
N SER A 19 -10.34 -0.55 12.36
CA SER A 19 -10.82 -0.94 13.69
C SER A 19 -9.93 -1.97 14.39
N GLU A 20 -9.21 -2.79 13.64
CA GLU A 20 -8.28 -3.79 14.19
C GLU A 20 -7.03 -3.14 14.82
N HIS A 21 -6.72 -1.90 14.46
CA HIS A 21 -5.58 -1.18 15.02
C HIS A 21 -5.85 -0.69 16.44
N GLY A 22 -7.09 -0.35 16.74
CA GLY A 22 -7.46 0.21 18.04
C GLY A 22 -6.60 1.41 18.40
N THR A 23 -5.98 1.36 19.57
CA THR A 23 -5.04 2.40 20.05
C THR A 23 -3.62 2.21 19.51
N SER A 24 -3.32 1.10 18.85
CA SER A 24 -1.98 0.73 18.37
C SER A 24 -1.80 1.00 16.87
N TRP A 25 -2.44 2.03 16.35
CA TRP A 25 -2.42 2.38 14.92
C TRP A 25 -0.99 2.58 14.36
N TYR A 26 -0.04 2.97 15.19
CA TYR A 26 1.35 3.21 14.78
C TYR A 26 2.21 1.93 14.71
N ASN A 27 1.68 0.79 15.17
CA ASN A 27 2.42 -0.48 15.24
C ASN A 27 2.08 -1.47 14.12
N CYS A 28 1.15 -1.14 13.23
CA CYS A 28 0.68 -2.07 12.20
C CYS A 28 1.77 -2.55 11.25
N ASN A 29 2.82 -1.78 11.11
CA ASN A 29 3.94 -2.09 10.22
C ASN A 29 5.09 -2.81 10.92
N ARG A 30 4.99 -2.99 12.24
CA ARG A 30 6.03 -3.66 13.01
C ARG A 30 5.78 -5.17 13.03
N PHE A 31 6.79 -5.92 12.69
CA PHE A 31 6.77 -7.37 12.92
C PHE A 31 7.04 -7.64 14.40
N GLU A 32 6.07 -8.23 15.09
CA GLU A 32 6.24 -8.66 16.47
C GLU A 32 6.76 -10.09 16.50
N GLU A 33 8.03 -10.26 16.82
CA GLU A 33 8.49 -11.53 17.31
C GLU A 33 7.89 -11.73 18.70
N LYS A 34 7.17 -12.84 18.88
CA LYS A 34 6.68 -13.20 20.21
C LYS A 34 7.90 -13.47 21.09
N SER A 35 8.34 -12.39 21.77
CA SER A 35 9.43 -12.45 22.71
C SER A 35 9.03 -13.32 23.89
N GLY A 36 9.78 -14.37 24.16
CA GLY A 36 9.60 -15.21 25.34
C GLY A 36 9.50 -16.70 25.07
N SER A 37 9.24 -17.15 23.88
CA SER A 37 9.54 -18.53 23.53
C SER A 37 10.95 -18.56 22.97
N GLU A 38 11.91 -18.87 23.78
CA GLU A 38 13.19 -19.34 23.26
C GLU A 38 12.87 -20.45 22.27
N ALA A 39 13.04 -20.15 20.99
CA ALA A 39 12.79 -21.11 19.93
C ALA A 39 13.79 -22.26 20.09
N ARG A 40 13.41 -23.23 20.86
CA ARG A 40 14.25 -24.39 21.17
C ARG A 40 14.27 -25.38 20.01
N ASP A 41 13.26 -25.35 19.15
CA ASP A 41 13.13 -26.25 18.01
C ASP A 41 13.39 -25.56 16.68
N ALA A 42 14.11 -26.23 15.79
CA ALA A 42 14.32 -25.79 14.41
C ALA A 42 12.99 -25.52 13.68
N GLN A 43 11.95 -26.28 14.03
CA GLN A 43 10.62 -26.10 13.49
C GLN A 43 9.99 -24.74 13.88
N THR A 44 10.20 -24.30 15.12
CA THR A 44 9.73 -22.98 15.59
C THR A 44 10.46 -21.86 14.87
N LYS A 45 11.78 -22.00 14.68
CA LYS A 45 12.57 -21.02 13.90
C LYS A 45 12.09 -20.92 12.45
N SER A 46 11.79 -22.05 11.82
CA SER A 46 11.25 -22.09 10.46
C SER A 46 9.90 -21.39 10.38
N ARG A 47 9.04 -21.60 11.37
CA ARG A 47 7.73 -20.94 11.44
C ARG A 47 7.85 -19.43 11.58
N VAL A 48 8.70 -18.95 12.48
CA VAL A 48 8.94 -17.52 12.67
C VAL A 48 9.52 -16.88 11.40
N SER A 49 10.45 -17.57 10.74
CA SER A 49 11.00 -17.12 9.47
C SER A 49 9.94 -17.02 8.38
N LEU A 50 9.05 -18.00 8.30
CA LEU A 50 7.94 -17.98 7.36
C LEU A 50 6.94 -16.84 7.66
N GLU A 51 6.59 -16.66 8.92
CA GLU A 51 5.70 -15.58 9.36
C GLU A 51 6.28 -14.19 9.00
N ARG A 52 7.58 -14.02 9.22
CA ARG A 52 8.28 -12.79 8.83
C ARG A 52 8.27 -12.58 7.32
N TYR A 53 8.52 -13.63 6.55
CA TYR A 53 8.45 -13.57 5.10
C TYR A 53 7.05 -13.17 4.64
N LEU A 54 6.02 -13.80 5.18
CA LEU A 54 4.63 -13.50 4.82
C LEU A 54 4.23 -12.07 5.22
N HIS A 55 4.69 -11.59 6.36
CA HIS A 55 4.45 -10.21 6.80
C HIS A 55 4.97 -9.20 5.75
N CYS A 56 6.22 -9.35 5.36
CA CYS A 56 6.83 -8.46 4.37
C CYS A 56 6.26 -8.66 2.97
N TYR A 57 6.07 -9.93 2.56
CA TYR A 57 5.56 -10.26 1.24
C TYR A 57 4.13 -9.77 1.01
N ASN A 58 3.25 -9.95 1.98
CA ASN A 58 1.86 -9.50 1.85
C ASN A 58 1.79 -7.99 1.66
N ARG A 59 2.60 -7.24 2.37
CA ARG A 59 2.66 -5.78 2.22
C ARG A 59 3.26 -5.37 0.88
N TYR A 60 4.34 -6.02 0.48
CA TYR A 60 4.93 -5.84 -0.84
C TYR A 60 3.91 -6.08 -1.96
N ALA A 61 3.23 -7.22 -1.91
CA ALA A 61 2.24 -7.60 -2.91
C ALA A 61 1.04 -6.64 -2.94
N ASN A 62 0.56 -6.21 -1.76
CA ASN A 62 -0.54 -5.25 -1.66
C ASN A 62 -0.19 -3.92 -2.33
N HIS A 63 0.98 -3.39 -2.08
CA HIS A 63 1.41 -2.13 -2.70
C HIS A 63 1.67 -2.28 -4.19
N GLU A 64 2.22 -3.40 -4.62
CA GLU A 64 2.41 -3.70 -6.05
C GLU A 64 1.06 -3.77 -6.79
N GLN A 65 0.11 -4.50 -6.24
CA GLN A 65 -1.22 -4.63 -6.82
C GLN A 65 -1.96 -3.28 -6.82
N SER A 66 -1.88 -2.54 -5.73
CA SER A 66 -2.48 -1.21 -5.63
C SER A 66 -1.88 -0.24 -6.63
N ALA A 67 -0.58 -0.29 -6.87
CA ALA A 67 0.07 0.54 -7.89
C ALA A 67 -0.47 0.24 -9.29
N LYS A 68 -0.67 -1.03 -9.62
CA LYS A 68 -1.25 -1.43 -10.91
C LYS A 68 -2.69 -0.93 -11.06
N LEU A 69 -3.50 -1.08 -10.01
CA LEU A 69 -4.89 -0.61 -10.02
C LEU A 69 -4.97 0.91 -10.13
N ASP A 70 -4.13 1.63 -9.40
CA ASP A 70 -4.08 3.09 -9.44
C ASP A 70 -3.69 3.58 -10.85
N LYS A 71 -2.76 2.90 -11.49
CA LYS A 71 -2.36 3.21 -12.87
C LYS A 71 -3.50 3.00 -13.86
N ASP A 72 -4.22 1.89 -13.76
CA ASP A 72 -5.37 1.60 -14.63
C ASP A 72 -6.50 2.61 -14.43
N ILE A 73 -6.80 2.96 -13.19
CA ILE A 73 -7.80 3.99 -12.85
C ILE A 73 -7.37 5.33 -13.43
N TYR A 74 -6.11 5.69 -13.30
CA TYR A 74 -5.58 6.93 -13.86
C TYR A 74 -5.74 6.99 -15.38
N GLN A 75 -5.39 5.93 -16.09
CA GLN A 75 -5.53 5.87 -17.55
C GLN A 75 -6.98 6.06 -17.99
N LYS A 76 -7.92 5.42 -17.31
CA LYS A 76 -9.35 5.59 -17.59
C LYS A 76 -9.83 7.00 -17.29
N THR A 77 -9.37 7.58 -16.20
CA THR A 77 -9.71 8.95 -15.80
C THR A 77 -9.12 9.95 -16.78
N GLU A 78 -7.87 9.77 -17.20
CA GLU A 78 -7.20 10.62 -18.19
C GLU A 78 -7.98 10.65 -19.51
N SER A 79 -8.40 9.50 -20.02
CA SER A 79 -9.21 9.42 -21.22
C SER A 79 -10.52 10.18 -21.09
N LYS A 80 -11.20 10.08 -19.96
CA LYS A 80 -12.43 10.85 -19.66
C LYS A 80 -12.16 12.34 -19.56
N MET A 81 -11.05 12.74 -18.97
CA MET A 81 -10.68 14.15 -18.81
C MET A 81 -10.31 14.81 -20.13
N ILE A 82 -9.63 14.10 -21.02
CA ILE A 82 -9.37 14.59 -22.38
C ILE A 82 -10.68 14.87 -23.12
N LYS A 83 -11.66 13.98 -23.01
CA LYS A 83 -12.98 14.16 -23.57
C LYS A 83 -13.71 15.35 -22.95
N LEU A 84 -13.63 15.54 -21.64
CA LEU A 84 -14.21 16.67 -20.94
C LEU A 84 -13.52 17.99 -21.29
N GLN A 85 -12.20 17.97 -21.46
CA GLN A 85 -11.43 19.14 -21.85
C GLN A 85 -11.83 19.64 -23.24
N THR A 86 -12.03 18.73 -24.20
CA THR A 86 -12.51 19.09 -25.54
C THR A 86 -13.95 19.59 -25.52
N ALA A 87 -14.78 19.12 -24.58
CA ALA A 87 -16.19 19.50 -24.48
C ALA A 87 -16.42 20.76 -23.65
N SER A 88 -15.64 21.00 -22.58
CA SER A 88 -15.90 22.06 -21.59
C SER A 88 -14.83 23.14 -21.50
N GLY A 89 -13.71 23.01 -22.23
CA GLY A 89 -12.62 23.99 -22.20
C GLY A 89 -11.85 24.06 -20.88
N MET A 90 -11.75 22.94 -20.17
CA MET A 90 -10.97 22.86 -18.93
C MET A 90 -9.51 23.25 -19.15
N SER A 91 -8.91 23.90 -18.16
CA SER A 91 -7.53 24.35 -18.20
C SER A 91 -6.54 23.20 -18.32
N TRP A 92 -5.55 23.33 -19.19
CA TRP A 92 -4.42 22.42 -19.32
C TRP A 92 -3.68 22.21 -17.98
N ILE A 93 -3.64 23.24 -17.13
CA ILE A 93 -2.97 23.20 -15.83
C ILE A 93 -3.65 22.17 -14.90
N GLU A 94 -4.99 22.08 -14.93
CA GLU A 94 -5.75 21.13 -14.11
C GLU A 94 -5.45 19.67 -14.50
N VAL A 95 -5.31 19.41 -15.80
CA VAL A 95 -4.95 18.09 -16.31
C VAL A 95 -3.52 17.71 -15.90
N GLN A 96 -2.58 18.66 -15.97
CA GLN A 96 -1.21 18.44 -15.51
C GLN A 96 -1.11 18.17 -14.01
N TYR A 97 -1.93 18.84 -13.21
CA TYR A 97 -1.97 18.60 -11.77
C TYR A 97 -2.33 17.15 -11.43
N LEU A 98 -3.33 16.59 -12.09
CA LEU A 98 -3.73 15.20 -11.90
C LEU A 98 -2.66 14.21 -12.35
N ASN A 99 -1.97 14.50 -13.44
CA ASN A 99 -0.85 13.69 -13.91
C ASN A 99 0.28 13.67 -12.87
N ALA A 100 0.65 14.83 -12.34
CA ALA A 100 1.67 14.94 -11.30
C ALA A 100 1.25 14.21 -10.02
N ALA A 101 0.00 14.31 -9.60
CA ALA A 101 -0.53 13.63 -8.43
C ALA A 101 -0.50 12.10 -8.62
N SER A 102 -0.87 11.60 -9.79
CA SER A 102 -0.81 10.18 -10.11
C SER A 102 0.62 9.65 -10.09
N GLN A 103 1.56 10.38 -10.67
CA GLN A 103 2.98 10.01 -10.65
C GLN A 103 3.54 9.98 -9.22
N ALA A 104 3.16 10.94 -8.39
CA ALA A 104 3.55 10.96 -6.97
C ALA A 104 3.01 9.73 -6.24
N LEU A 105 1.75 9.35 -6.47
CA LEU A 105 1.15 8.17 -5.89
C LEU A 105 1.89 6.90 -6.33
N GLN A 106 2.21 6.76 -7.61
CA GLN A 106 2.96 5.63 -8.13
C GLN A 106 4.35 5.54 -7.48
N THR A 107 5.04 6.66 -7.35
CA THR A 107 6.35 6.73 -6.68
C THR A 107 6.25 6.29 -5.23
N CYS A 108 5.23 6.74 -4.49
CA CYS A 108 4.99 6.33 -3.11
C CYS A 108 4.74 4.82 -3.00
N ARG A 109 3.93 4.26 -3.87
CA ARG A 109 3.65 2.82 -3.89
C ARG A 109 4.89 2.00 -4.19
N GLN A 110 5.69 2.42 -5.17
CA GLN A 110 6.94 1.75 -5.51
C GLN A 110 7.94 1.80 -4.36
N THR A 111 8.07 2.95 -3.71
CA THR A 111 8.96 3.13 -2.55
C THR A 111 8.54 2.20 -1.41
N LEU A 112 7.26 2.16 -1.07
CA LEU A 112 6.75 1.28 -0.02
C LEU A 112 6.98 -0.19 -0.35
N LYS A 113 6.68 -0.59 -1.57
CA LYS A 113 6.89 -1.95 -2.04
C LYS A 113 8.33 -2.40 -1.81
N TRP A 114 9.29 -1.63 -2.29
CA TRP A 114 10.70 -1.96 -2.17
C TRP A 114 11.22 -1.84 -0.73
N THR A 115 10.64 -0.96 0.08
CA THR A 115 10.95 -0.85 1.50
C THR A 115 10.64 -2.15 2.24
N TYR A 116 9.52 -2.79 1.95
CA TYR A 116 9.18 -4.08 2.56
C TYR A 116 10.11 -5.20 2.10
N ALA A 117 10.46 -5.23 0.82
CA ALA A 117 11.45 -6.18 0.31
C ALA A 117 12.81 -5.98 0.98
N PHE A 118 13.24 -4.74 1.12
CA PHE A 118 14.49 -4.38 1.79
C PHE A 118 14.49 -4.77 3.27
N ALA A 119 13.38 -4.52 3.97
CA ALA A 119 13.23 -4.87 5.38
C ALA A 119 13.34 -6.37 5.62
N PHE A 120 12.84 -7.18 4.70
CA PHE A 120 12.98 -8.64 4.79
C PHE A 120 14.45 -9.08 4.76
N TYR A 121 15.25 -8.48 3.90
CA TYR A 121 16.66 -8.86 3.75
C TYR A 121 17.59 -8.22 4.79
N LEU A 122 17.14 -7.22 5.53
CA LEU A 122 17.96 -6.53 6.54
C LEU A 122 18.21 -7.35 7.79
N ALA A 123 17.33 -8.24 8.15
CA ALA A 123 17.50 -9.07 9.34
C ALA A 123 18.23 -10.37 9.02
#